data_96dd422e6df7089b1f692feb9a176b7d
#
_entry.id   96dd422e6df7089b1f692feb9a176b7d
#
_cell.length_a   1.000
_cell.length_b   1.000
_cell.length_c   1.000
_cell.angle_alpha   90.00
_cell.angle_beta   90.00
_cell.angle_gamma   90.00
#
_symmetry.space_group_name_H-M   'P 1'
#
loop_
_entity.id
_entity.type
_entity.pdbx_description
1 polymer ?
#
loop_
_entity_poly.entity_id
_entity_poly.type
_entity_poly.pdbx_seq_one_letter_code
_entity_poly.pdbx_strand_id
1 'polypeptide(L)'
;MSKNVAKILLLVVLAAGSSFMYFFSTKSNDNLEQFSPTRVEYMIKNAKLYGTNTEGNFLYKIVAEKAQASNTDRQIYLDRVLIDYESSQNIDWRITSDKGQLLPNSNVLALSENVTVQSLSNENSGTTISTNYLEINPNTYTIATNRDVLIEFDNNTIEAKGLTAQLKDNRLKFNSNINASIHP
;
A
#
# COMPACT_ATOMS: atom_id res chain seq x y z
N MET A 1 49.85 46.27 -48.38
CA MET A 1 49.48 45.00 -47.77
C MET A 1 49.34 43.95 -48.87
N SER A 2 50.16 42.90 -48.87
CA SER A 2 50.15 41.86 -49.91
C SER A 2 48.79 41.16 -49.95
N LYS A 3 48.24 40.93 -51.19
CA LYS A 3 46.95 40.21 -51.36
C LYS A 3 46.87 38.86 -50.62
N ASN A 4 48.02 38.24 -50.35
CA ASN A 4 48.11 36.98 -49.60
C ASN A 4 47.90 37.18 -48.07
N VAL A 5 48.34 38.29 -47.50
CA VAL A 5 48.11 38.62 -46.07
C VAL A 5 46.65 38.88 -45.80
N ALA A 6 45.97 39.57 -46.74
CA ALA A 6 44.50 39.79 -46.59
C ALA A 6 43.71 38.49 -46.65
N LYS A 7 44.12 37.51 -47.49
CA LYS A 7 43.44 36.18 -47.53
C LYS A 7 43.66 35.37 -46.26
N ILE A 8 44.85 35.41 -45.65
CA ILE A 8 45.19 34.71 -44.43
C ILE A 8 44.37 35.31 -43.25
N LEU A 9 44.29 36.63 -43.23
CA LEU A 9 43.52 37.35 -42.17
C LEU A 9 42.04 37.03 -42.26
N LEU A 10 41.46 36.92 -43.46
CA LEU A 10 40.08 36.51 -43.68
C LEU A 10 39.81 35.07 -43.23
N LEU A 11 40.71 34.14 -43.49
CA LEU A 11 40.60 32.75 -43.03
C LEU A 11 40.66 32.63 -41.50
N VAL A 12 41.50 33.39 -40.84
CA VAL A 12 41.60 33.41 -39.38
C VAL A 12 40.29 33.95 -38.74
N VAL A 13 39.72 35.01 -39.31
CA VAL A 13 38.44 35.55 -38.83
C VAL A 13 37.29 34.58 -39.02
N LEU A 14 37.24 33.85 -40.15
CA LEU A 14 36.23 32.82 -40.38
C LEU A 14 36.38 31.63 -39.44
N ALA A 15 37.61 31.20 -39.16
CA ALA A 15 37.88 30.11 -38.22
C ALA A 15 37.53 30.51 -36.78
N ALA A 16 37.83 31.76 -36.36
CA ALA A 16 37.46 32.28 -35.04
C ALA A 16 35.93 32.42 -34.90
N GLY A 17 35.25 32.90 -35.94
CA GLY A 17 33.80 33.02 -35.96
C GLY A 17 33.08 31.67 -35.86
N SER A 18 33.59 30.65 -36.58
CA SER A 18 33.08 29.27 -36.52
C SER A 18 33.27 28.63 -35.13
N SER A 19 34.44 28.83 -34.51
CA SER A 19 34.73 28.33 -33.17
C SER A 19 33.85 29.01 -32.11
N PHE A 20 33.59 30.32 -32.28
CA PHE A 20 32.74 31.06 -31.38
C PHE A 20 31.27 30.58 -31.46
N MET A 21 30.78 30.33 -32.69
CA MET A 21 29.43 29.83 -32.92
C MET A 21 29.24 28.41 -32.38
N TYR A 22 30.26 27.55 -32.50
CA TYR A 22 30.29 26.20 -31.92
C TYR A 22 30.24 26.27 -30.39
N PHE A 23 30.99 27.16 -29.77
CA PHE A 23 31.05 27.32 -28.32
C PHE A 23 29.72 27.87 -27.75
N PHE A 24 29.02 28.74 -28.46
CA PHE A 24 27.70 29.24 -28.07
C PHE A 24 26.60 28.20 -28.31
N SER A 25 26.70 27.42 -29.39
CA SER A 25 25.70 26.37 -29.69
C SER A 25 25.76 25.21 -28.70
N THR A 26 26.93 24.88 -28.18
CA THR A 26 27.06 23.84 -27.12
C THR A 26 26.60 24.33 -25.75
N LYS A 27 26.60 25.65 -25.48
CA LYS A 27 26.12 26.19 -24.21
C LYS A 27 24.59 26.30 -24.13
N SER A 28 23.88 26.22 -25.25
CA SER A 28 22.43 26.33 -25.31
C SER A 28 21.69 24.99 -25.15
N ASN A 29 22.44 23.87 -25.08
CA ASN A 29 21.84 22.53 -24.95
C ASN A 29 21.83 21.96 -23.52
N ASP A 30 22.26 22.73 -22.52
CA ASP A 30 22.13 22.30 -21.11
C ASP A 30 20.70 22.46 -20.54
N ASN A 31 19.74 22.89 -21.36
CA ASN A 31 18.31 22.71 -21.10
C ASN A 31 17.77 21.48 -21.87
N LEU A 32 18.50 20.38 -21.91
CA LEU A 32 17.83 19.10 -21.86
C LEU A 32 17.10 19.12 -20.51
N GLU A 33 15.81 19.50 -20.55
CA GLU A 33 14.90 19.03 -19.54
C GLU A 33 15.29 17.56 -19.30
N GLN A 34 15.98 17.30 -18.20
CA GLN A 34 16.03 15.98 -17.65
C GLN A 34 14.57 15.57 -17.60
N PHE A 35 14.12 14.80 -18.58
CA PHE A 35 12.94 13.99 -18.45
C PHE A 35 13.25 13.08 -17.27
N SER A 36 13.10 13.62 -16.08
CA SER A 36 12.83 12.81 -14.89
C SER A 36 11.69 11.93 -15.34
N PRO A 37 11.86 10.60 -15.35
CA PRO A 37 10.75 9.73 -15.70
C PRO A 37 9.59 10.21 -14.85
N THR A 38 8.59 10.77 -15.50
CA THR A 38 7.40 11.32 -14.83
C THR A 38 6.93 10.19 -13.93
N ARG A 39 7.07 10.37 -12.62
CA ARG A 39 6.54 9.44 -11.63
C ARG A 39 5.04 9.43 -11.87
N VAL A 40 4.57 8.50 -12.69
CA VAL A 40 3.15 8.32 -12.90
C VAL A 40 2.64 7.62 -11.64
N GLU A 41 2.16 8.41 -10.72
CA GLU A 41 1.43 7.92 -9.56
C GLU A 41 -0.03 7.79 -9.96
N TYR A 42 -0.52 6.57 -9.94
CA TYR A 42 -1.94 6.33 -10.17
C TYR A 42 -2.67 6.46 -8.85
N MET A 43 -3.74 7.26 -8.85
CA MET A 43 -4.63 7.41 -7.72
C MET A 43 -6.06 7.08 -8.13
N ILE A 44 -6.72 6.23 -7.35
CA ILE A 44 -8.11 5.85 -7.52
C ILE A 44 -8.85 6.29 -6.25
N LYS A 45 -9.95 7.01 -6.41
CA LYS A 45 -10.87 7.33 -5.32
C LYS A 45 -12.00 6.30 -5.27
N ASN A 46 -12.42 5.95 -4.05
CA ASN A 46 -13.48 4.97 -3.81
C ASN A 46 -13.21 3.62 -4.51
N ALA A 47 -11.96 3.14 -4.36
CA ALA A 47 -11.53 1.88 -4.94
C ALA A 47 -12.31 0.71 -4.32
N LYS A 48 -12.71 -0.25 -5.16
CA LYS A 48 -13.37 -1.49 -4.74
C LYS A 48 -12.68 -2.67 -5.40
N LEU A 49 -12.28 -3.64 -4.61
CA LEU A 49 -11.69 -4.90 -5.04
C LEU A 49 -12.55 -6.05 -4.53
N TYR A 50 -12.83 -7.01 -5.39
CA TYR A 50 -13.59 -8.21 -5.05
C TYR A 50 -12.70 -9.42 -5.25
N GLY A 51 -12.65 -10.31 -4.27
CA GLY A 51 -11.99 -11.60 -4.36
C GLY A 51 -13.02 -12.73 -4.51
N THR A 52 -12.70 -13.69 -5.37
CA THR A 52 -13.51 -14.88 -5.60
C THR A 52 -12.65 -16.14 -5.44
N ASN A 53 -13.28 -17.27 -5.12
CA ASN A 53 -12.65 -18.58 -5.16
C ASN A 53 -12.50 -19.09 -6.60
N THR A 54 -11.91 -20.27 -6.77
CA THR A 54 -11.72 -20.92 -8.09
C THR A 54 -13.03 -21.28 -8.77
N GLU A 55 -14.13 -21.35 -8.03
CA GLU A 55 -15.48 -21.64 -8.54
C GLU A 55 -16.23 -20.36 -8.92
N GLY A 56 -15.63 -19.16 -8.66
CA GLY A 56 -16.23 -17.87 -8.93
C GLY A 56 -17.14 -17.36 -7.80
N ASN A 57 -17.24 -18.08 -6.67
CA ASN A 57 -17.99 -17.62 -5.52
C ASN A 57 -17.27 -16.46 -4.83
N PHE A 58 -18.04 -15.49 -4.37
CA PHE A 58 -17.54 -14.32 -3.65
C PHE A 58 -16.89 -14.74 -2.33
N LEU A 59 -15.74 -14.15 -2.01
CA LEU A 59 -15.00 -14.41 -0.77
C LEU A 59 -14.85 -13.16 0.10
N TYR A 60 -14.46 -12.06 -0.51
CA TYR A 60 -14.22 -10.81 0.21
C TYR A 60 -14.37 -9.59 -0.70
N LYS A 61 -14.62 -8.47 -0.07
CA LYS A 61 -14.67 -7.16 -0.68
C LYS A 61 -13.76 -6.22 0.09
N ILE A 62 -12.86 -5.55 -0.59
CA ILE A 62 -12.03 -4.48 -0.05
C ILE A 62 -12.52 -3.17 -0.63
N VAL A 63 -12.80 -2.21 0.24
CA VAL A 63 -13.12 -0.82 -0.13
C VAL A 63 -12.07 0.09 0.47
N ALA A 64 -11.54 1.01 -0.32
CA ALA A 64 -10.65 2.07 0.16
C ALA A 64 -11.13 3.42 -0.38
N GLU A 65 -11.12 4.44 0.45
CA GLU A 65 -11.48 5.78 -0.01
C GLU A 65 -10.50 6.29 -1.05
N LYS A 66 -9.22 5.96 -0.85
CA LYS A 66 -8.14 6.28 -1.78
C LYS A 66 -7.21 5.09 -1.94
N ALA A 67 -6.86 4.77 -3.17
CA ALA A 67 -5.79 3.83 -3.50
C ALA A 67 -4.74 4.55 -4.36
N GLN A 68 -3.46 4.45 -3.98
CA GLN A 68 -2.37 5.11 -4.67
C GLN A 68 -1.28 4.10 -4.97
N ALA A 69 -0.94 3.93 -6.25
CA ALA A 69 0.17 3.11 -6.69
C ALA A 69 1.44 3.96 -6.79
N SER A 70 2.50 3.52 -6.14
CA SER A 70 3.83 4.12 -6.21
C SER A 70 4.67 3.36 -7.22
N ASN A 71 5.25 4.08 -8.19
CA ASN A 71 6.15 3.49 -9.18
C ASN A 71 7.57 3.25 -8.64
N THR A 72 7.89 3.81 -7.47
CA THR A 72 9.23 3.70 -6.88
C THR A 72 9.45 2.35 -6.23
N ASP A 73 8.48 1.88 -5.49
CA ASP A 73 8.54 0.65 -4.67
C ASP A 73 7.54 -0.42 -5.12
N ARG A 74 6.75 -0.14 -6.18
CA ARG A 74 5.68 -1.02 -6.70
C ARG A 74 4.65 -1.39 -5.64
N GLN A 75 4.42 -0.51 -4.68
CA GLN A 75 3.48 -0.71 -3.60
C GLN A 75 2.16 0.02 -3.88
N ILE A 76 1.09 -0.50 -3.31
CA ILE A 76 -0.22 0.14 -3.34
C ILE A 76 -0.55 0.54 -1.90
N TYR A 77 -0.73 1.84 -1.70
CA TYR A 77 -1.15 2.42 -0.44
C TYR A 77 -2.65 2.68 -0.47
N LEU A 78 -3.32 2.42 0.63
CA LEU A 78 -4.76 2.55 0.79
C LEU A 78 -5.06 3.46 1.97
N ASP A 79 -6.03 4.35 1.81
CA ASP A 79 -6.55 5.19 2.89
C ASP A 79 -7.99 4.76 3.20
N ARG A 80 -8.31 4.66 4.50
CA ARG A 80 -9.61 4.25 5.04
C ARG A 80 -10.11 2.95 4.42
N VAL A 81 -9.54 1.87 4.91
CA VAL A 81 -9.78 0.52 4.38
C VAL A 81 -10.94 -0.12 5.15
N LEU A 82 -11.84 -0.74 4.40
CA LEU A 82 -12.88 -1.61 4.92
C LEU A 82 -12.83 -2.92 4.13
N ILE A 83 -12.77 -4.03 4.84
CA ILE A 83 -12.78 -5.37 4.28
C ILE A 83 -13.97 -6.13 4.86
N ASP A 84 -14.86 -6.58 3.99
CA ASP A 84 -15.94 -7.48 4.35
C ASP A 84 -15.61 -8.88 3.83
N TYR A 85 -15.62 -9.86 4.73
CA TYR A 85 -15.50 -11.28 4.44
C TYR A 85 -16.85 -11.95 4.55
N GLU A 86 -17.26 -12.66 3.51
CA GLU A 86 -18.36 -13.60 3.57
C GLU A 86 -17.82 -15.00 3.93
N SER A 87 -18.27 -15.52 5.07
CA SER A 87 -17.98 -16.89 5.47
C SER A 87 -19.12 -17.81 5.07
N SER A 88 -18.82 -18.93 4.42
CA SER A 88 -19.78 -20.00 4.17
C SER A 88 -20.30 -20.69 5.45
N GLN A 89 -19.78 -20.33 6.63
CA GLN A 89 -20.06 -20.95 7.93
C GLN A 89 -20.67 -20.00 8.99
N ASN A 90 -21.50 -19.06 8.57
CA ASN A 90 -22.35 -18.22 9.43
C ASN A 90 -21.70 -17.09 10.24
N ILE A 91 -20.41 -16.82 10.14
CA ILE A 91 -19.82 -15.65 10.79
C ILE A 91 -19.10 -14.82 9.75
N ASP A 92 -19.71 -13.69 9.40
CA ASP A 92 -19.07 -12.69 8.55
C ASP A 92 -18.13 -11.84 9.39
N TRP A 93 -17.03 -11.41 8.78
CA TRP A 93 -16.05 -10.58 9.44
C TRP A 93 -15.90 -9.25 8.72
N ARG A 94 -15.86 -8.18 9.48
CA ARG A 94 -15.54 -6.83 9.02
C ARG A 94 -14.24 -6.36 9.61
N ILE A 95 -13.35 -5.84 8.77
CA ILE A 95 -12.07 -5.32 9.18
C ILE A 95 -11.96 -3.88 8.70
N THR A 96 -11.57 -2.97 9.58
CA THR A 96 -11.37 -1.56 9.27
C THR A 96 -9.98 -1.10 9.69
N SER A 97 -9.43 -0.12 8.98
CA SER A 97 -8.20 0.58 9.36
C SER A 97 -8.11 1.94 8.67
N ASP A 98 -7.32 2.85 9.22
CA ASP A 98 -7.06 4.14 8.57
C ASP A 98 -6.11 4.03 7.39
N LYS A 99 -5.15 3.10 7.46
CA LYS A 99 -4.14 2.87 6.42
C LYS A 99 -4.04 1.40 6.04
N GLY A 100 -3.73 1.18 4.77
CA GLY A 100 -3.42 -0.14 4.24
C GLY A 100 -2.30 -0.08 3.23
N GLN A 101 -1.56 -1.18 3.10
CA GLN A 101 -0.48 -1.33 2.14
C GLN A 101 -0.48 -2.74 1.60
N LEU A 102 -0.63 -2.89 0.28
CA LEU A 102 -0.45 -4.17 -0.37
C LEU A 102 1.04 -4.44 -0.56
N LEU A 103 1.54 -5.48 0.09
CA LEU A 103 2.95 -5.84 0.04
C LEU A 103 3.32 -6.40 -1.34
N PRO A 104 4.44 -5.96 -1.95
CA PRO A 104 4.84 -6.40 -3.27
C PRO A 104 5.12 -7.92 -3.29
N ASN A 105 4.76 -8.57 -4.38
CA ASN A 105 4.94 -10.00 -4.62
C ASN A 105 4.30 -10.91 -3.54
N SER A 106 3.35 -10.40 -2.79
CA SER A 106 2.60 -11.17 -1.80
C SER A 106 1.11 -10.89 -1.95
N ASN A 107 0.30 -11.81 -1.46
CA ASN A 107 -1.15 -11.60 -1.32
C ASN A 107 -1.50 -11.05 0.07
N VAL A 108 -0.53 -10.40 0.73
CA VAL A 108 -0.70 -9.87 2.09
C VAL A 108 -0.99 -8.39 2.02
N LEU A 109 -2.06 -8.00 2.68
CA LEU A 109 -2.41 -6.61 2.95
C LEU A 109 -2.02 -6.28 4.39
N ALA A 110 -1.09 -5.35 4.56
CA ALA A 110 -0.73 -4.80 5.85
C ALA A 110 -1.66 -3.63 6.17
N LEU A 111 -2.35 -3.70 7.30
CA LEU A 111 -3.23 -2.67 7.85
C LEU A 111 -2.56 -1.99 9.03
N SER A 112 -2.72 -0.69 9.16
CA SER A 112 -2.17 0.08 10.27
C SER A 112 -3.07 1.25 10.64
N GLU A 113 -2.88 1.73 11.86
CA GLU A 113 -3.65 2.81 12.48
C GLU A 113 -5.13 2.44 12.68
N ASN A 114 -5.55 2.34 13.95
CA ASN A 114 -6.93 2.05 14.35
C ASN A 114 -7.51 0.79 13.69
N VAL A 115 -6.75 -0.30 13.70
CA VAL A 115 -7.21 -1.56 13.10
C VAL A 115 -8.22 -2.23 14.00
N THR A 116 -9.40 -2.54 13.46
CA THR A 116 -10.47 -3.24 14.15
C THR A 116 -10.97 -4.41 13.31
N VAL A 117 -11.12 -5.58 13.92
CA VAL A 117 -11.71 -6.79 13.34
C VAL A 117 -12.97 -7.13 14.12
N GLN A 118 -14.12 -7.16 13.46
CA GLN A 118 -15.42 -7.42 14.09
C GLN A 118 -16.09 -8.61 13.45
N SER A 119 -16.63 -9.51 14.28
CA SER A 119 -17.55 -10.53 13.80
C SER A 119 -18.95 -9.94 13.62
N LEU A 120 -19.55 -10.16 12.47
CA LEU A 120 -20.91 -9.73 12.13
C LEU A 120 -21.88 -10.89 12.41
N SER A 121 -21.93 -11.37 13.64
CA SER A 121 -22.91 -12.38 14.05
C SER A 121 -24.28 -11.73 14.28
N ASN A 122 -25.34 -12.44 13.88
CA ASN A 122 -26.72 -12.01 14.14
C ASN A 122 -27.15 -12.16 15.63
N GLU A 123 -26.31 -12.78 16.44
CA GLU A 123 -26.50 -12.90 17.88
C GLU A 123 -25.80 -11.73 18.59
N ASN A 124 -26.36 -11.27 19.70
CA ASN A 124 -25.93 -10.07 20.44
C ASN A 124 -24.50 -10.12 21.01
N SER A 125 -23.70 -11.11 20.66
CA SER A 125 -22.34 -11.36 21.15
C SER A 125 -21.33 -11.29 20.02
N GLY A 126 -21.02 -10.07 19.59
CA GLY A 126 -19.97 -9.83 18.60
C GLY A 126 -18.57 -9.85 19.22
N THR A 127 -17.61 -10.48 18.56
CA THR A 127 -16.20 -10.35 18.95
C THR A 127 -15.57 -9.18 18.23
N THR A 128 -14.89 -8.31 18.98
CA THR A 128 -14.09 -7.20 18.45
C THR A 128 -12.62 -7.40 18.82
N ILE A 129 -11.73 -7.28 17.86
CA ILE A 129 -10.29 -7.32 18.04
C ILE A 129 -9.71 -5.97 17.60
N SER A 130 -9.01 -5.29 18.51
CA SER A 130 -8.37 -4.00 18.25
C SER A 130 -6.86 -4.09 18.33
N THR A 131 -6.16 -3.47 17.39
CA THR A 131 -4.68 -3.39 17.35
C THR A 131 -4.23 -2.21 16.50
N ASN A 132 -2.94 -1.86 16.54
CA ASN A 132 -2.38 -0.80 15.70
C ASN A 132 -1.78 -1.31 14.38
N TYR A 133 -1.64 -2.61 14.22
CA TYR A 133 -1.08 -3.22 13.02
C TYR A 133 -1.61 -4.64 12.84
N LEU A 134 -1.95 -5.01 11.62
CA LEU A 134 -2.45 -6.34 11.27
C LEU A 134 -2.05 -6.70 9.85
N GLU A 135 -1.51 -7.87 9.65
CA GLU A 135 -1.34 -8.47 8.34
C GLU A 135 -2.51 -9.39 8.03
N ILE A 136 -3.01 -9.30 6.81
CA ILE A 136 -4.14 -10.08 6.32
C ILE A 136 -3.73 -10.78 5.04
N ASN A 137 -3.97 -12.09 4.96
CA ASN A 137 -3.94 -12.83 3.71
C ASN A 137 -5.39 -13.21 3.34
N PRO A 138 -5.99 -12.48 2.41
CA PRO A 138 -7.39 -12.71 2.05
C PRO A 138 -7.65 -14.09 1.45
N ASN A 139 -6.69 -14.68 0.78
CA ASN A 139 -6.87 -15.98 0.13
C ASN A 139 -6.88 -17.15 1.13
N THR A 140 -6.21 -16.99 2.26
CA THR A 140 -6.13 -18.03 3.31
C THR A 140 -6.99 -17.73 4.52
N TYR A 141 -7.69 -16.58 4.55
CA TYR A 141 -8.47 -16.10 5.71
C TYR A 141 -7.65 -15.98 7.00
N THR A 142 -6.36 -15.72 6.85
CA THR A 142 -5.44 -15.61 7.98
C THR A 142 -5.17 -14.16 8.30
N ILE A 143 -5.27 -13.80 9.57
CA ILE A 143 -4.80 -12.54 10.12
C ILE A 143 -3.68 -12.78 11.11
N ALA A 144 -2.70 -11.89 11.16
CA ALA A 144 -1.57 -12.00 12.08
C ALA A 144 -1.07 -10.62 12.51
N THR A 145 -0.64 -10.51 13.76
CA THR A 145 0.08 -9.36 14.29
C THR A 145 1.07 -9.78 15.36
N ASN A 146 2.15 -9.01 15.51
CA ASN A 146 3.09 -9.11 16.62
C ASN A 146 2.93 -7.98 17.65
N ARG A 147 1.93 -7.10 17.45
CA ARG A 147 1.61 -5.97 18.31
C ARG A 147 0.68 -6.38 19.44
N ASP A 148 0.44 -5.46 20.36
CA ASP A 148 -0.54 -5.63 21.39
C ASP A 148 -1.95 -5.70 20.77
N VAL A 149 -2.78 -6.59 21.30
CA VAL A 149 -4.16 -6.80 20.87
C VAL A 149 -5.08 -6.74 22.07
N LEU A 150 -6.24 -6.12 21.90
CA LEU A 150 -7.36 -6.14 22.81
C LEU A 150 -8.50 -6.89 22.11
N ILE A 151 -9.04 -7.93 22.77
CA ILE A 151 -10.20 -8.67 22.30
C ILE A 151 -11.34 -8.49 23.30
N GLU A 152 -12.46 -8.06 22.77
CA GLU A 152 -13.69 -7.86 23.52
C GLU A 152 -14.77 -8.80 22.97
N PHE A 153 -15.40 -9.58 23.83
CA PHE A 153 -16.49 -10.48 23.47
C PHE A 153 -17.43 -10.63 24.68
N ASP A 154 -18.71 -10.47 24.44
CA ASP A 154 -19.72 -10.33 25.51
C ASP A 154 -19.29 -9.25 26.51
N ASN A 155 -19.16 -9.59 27.80
CA ASN A 155 -18.63 -8.70 28.84
C ASN A 155 -17.17 -9.03 29.21
N ASN A 156 -16.46 -9.78 28.37
CA ASN A 156 -15.10 -10.27 28.65
C ASN A 156 -14.07 -9.54 27.81
N THR A 157 -12.85 -9.46 28.35
CA THR A 157 -11.71 -8.88 27.65
C THR A 157 -10.50 -9.79 27.72
N ILE A 158 -9.75 -9.86 26.64
CA ILE A 158 -8.43 -10.50 26.58
C ILE A 158 -7.43 -9.51 26.01
N GLU A 159 -6.38 -9.23 26.75
CA GLU A 159 -5.20 -8.53 26.28
C GLU A 159 -4.09 -9.53 26.00
N ALA A 160 -3.38 -9.37 24.88
CA ALA A 160 -2.25 -10.23 24.55
C ALA A 160 -1.24 -9.50 23.68
N LYS A 161 -0.04 -10.04 23.59
CA LYS A 161 0.98 -9.59 22.65
C LYS A 161 1.15 -10.61 21.54
N GLY A 162 0.78 -10.19 20.32
CA GLY A 162 0.80 -11.05 19.15
C GLY A 162 -0.40 -11.99 19.06
N LEU A 163 -1.00 -12.03 17.88
CA LEU A 163 -2.15 -12.84 17.54
C LEU A 163 -1.94 -13.45 16.15
N THR A 164 -2.34 -14.68 16.00
CA THR A 164 -2.61 -15.30 14.70
C THR A 164 -4.01 -15.88 14.74
N ALA A 165 -4.85 -15.53 13.77
CA ALA A 165 -6.20 -16.05 13.69
C ALA A 165 -6.50 -16.61 12.30
N GLN A 166 -7.25 -17.69 12.29
CA GLN A 166 -7.85 -18.29 11.10
C GLN A 166 -9.34 -17.97 11.12
N LEU A 167 -9.74 -16.95 10.37
CA LEU A 167 -11.11 -16.45 10.40
C LEU A 167 -12.14 -17.48 9.95
N LYS A 168 -11.77 -18.34 8.99
CA LYS A 168 -12.64 -19.40 8.50
C LYS A 168 -12.99 -20.44 9.57
N ASP A 169 -12.06 -20.74 10.47
CA ASP A 169 -12.19 -21.79 11.48
C ASP A 169 -12.51 -21.23 12.87
N ASN A 170 -12.65 -19.90 13.01
CA ASN A 170 -12.81 -19.19 14.29
C ASN A 170 -11.72 -19.56 15.31
N ARG A 171 -10.48 -19.79 14.84
CA ARG A 171 -9.35 -20.15 15.70
C ARG A 171 -8.48 -18.93 15.95
N LEU A 172 -8.23 -18.67 17.22
CA LEU A 172 -7.32 -17.63 17.71
C LEU A 172 -6.15 -18.29 18.43
N LYS A 173 -4.93 -17.83 18.13
CA LYS A 173 -3.71 -18.24 18.82
C LYS A 173 -2.98 -16.97 19.25
N PHE A 174 -2.73 -16.86 20.55
CA PHE A 174 -1.94 -15.78 21.13
C PHE A 174 -0.49 -16.19 21.26
N ASN A 175 0.41 -15.23 21.13
CA ASN A 175 1.85 -15.50 21.17
C ASN A 175 2.41 -15.40 22.61
N SER A 176 2.03 -14.33 23.37
CA SER A 176 2.57 -14.10 24.72
C SER A 176 1.73 -13.07 25.50
N ASN A 177 2.06 -12.90 26.79
CA ASN A 177 1.51 -11.87 27.70
C ASN A 177 -0.02 -11.82 27.71
N ILE A 178 -0.64 -12.99 27.91
CA ILE A 178 -2.09 -13.10 27.92
C ILE A 178 -2.62 -12.70 29.30
N ASN A 179 -3.50 -11.71 29.34
CA ASN A 179 -4.28 -11.29 30.51
C ASN A 179 -5.76 -11.32 30.13
N ALA A 180 -6.55 -12.09 30.87
CA ALA A 180 -7.98 -12.23 30.59
C ALA A 180 -8.82 -11.80 31.81
N SER A 181 -9.81 -10.94 31.55
CA SER A 181 -10.84 -10.57 32.52
C SER A 181 -12.17 -11.16 32.07
N ILE A 182 -12.67 -12.12 32.86
CA ILE A 182 -13.90 -12.86 32.57
C ILE A 182 -14.92 -12.52 33.62
N HIS A 183 -16.07 -12.07 33.18
CA HIS A 183 -17.20 -11.74 34.03
C HIS A 183 -18.28 -12.82 33.88
N PRO A 184 -18.71 -13.47 34.95
CA PRO A 184 -19.73 -14.52 34.90
C PRO A 184 -21.12 -13.96 34.58
#